data_af0bd131a4ffa81f323204962bafc9fb
#
_entry.id   af0bd131a4ffa81f323204962bafc9fb
#
_cell.length_a   1.000
_cell.length_b   1.000
_cell.length_c   1.000
_cell.angle_alpha   90.00
_cell.angle_beta   90.00
_cell.angle_gamma   90.00
#
_symmetry.space_group_name_H-M   'P 1'
#
loop_
_entity.id
_entity.type
_entity.pdbx_description
1 polymer ?
#
loop_
_entity_poly.entity_id
_entity_poly.type
_entity_poly.pdbx_seq_one_letter_code
_entity_poly.pdbx_strand_id
1 'polypeptide(L)'
;MCCRSSLALLALLFATATPASAADSSFERDEIDRAVDKAVLFLVGKQRADGAIVDRSHDTTMTSLAIMALASVGHLPGDPTPAGEAVTKGLAYVLADGRQDDEGYYGRHDGSRMYGHGITTLMLTEMLGMGTDPAQDQLIHDRCQAAIDLILKSQKHQKSQENQGGWRYTPTSNDADLSVSVWQLMALRSAKNDGLQVPGSAIDDAVDYLKRSYTAKLDRNGLPDAEKPAGFSYTPGQRHASFTMTAAGLLAMQVCGQYDSPLVAGAADWLLEHPPKQNERFFHYGTYYYAQGMYQRGGEYAKEAEQNVAKVLLPRQLGDGSWLAEGGDEKRIGHVYSTSLAMLTLSVKYHYLPIYQK
;
A
#
# COMPACT_ATOMS: atom_id res chain seq x y z
N MET A 1 4.34 30.10 88.30
CA MET A 1 5.22 29.05 87.80
C MET A 1 5.21 29.23 86.29
N CYS A 2 6.33 29.64 85.73
CA CYS A 2 6.52 30.07 84.36
C CYS A 2 6.49 28.91 83.37
N CYS A 3 5.71 29.04 82.33
CA CYS A 3 5.81 28.22 81.12
C CYS A 3 6.35 29.12 79.98
N ARG A 4 7.55 28.80 79.53
CA ARG A 4 8.19 29.47 78.41
C ARG A 4 7.82 28.74 77.12
N SER A 5 7.17 29.45 76.19
CA SER A 5 6.89 28.98 74.82
C SER A 5 8.06 29.30 73.94
N SER A 6 8.67 28.28 73.36
CA SER A 6 9.71 28.44 72.34
C SER A 6 9.05 28.44 70.93
N LEU A 7 9.14 29.56 70.23
CA LEU A 7 8.81 29.67 68.81
C LEU A 7 9.97 29.10 67.99
N ALA A 8 9.71 28.04 67.23
CA ALA A 8 10.61 27.57 66.20
C ALA A 8 10.29 28.26 64.87
N LEU A 9 11.26 29.00 64.34
CA LEU A 9 11.19 29.67 63.05
C LEU A 9 11.49 28.64 61.94
N LEU A 10 10.49 28.30 61.13
CA LEU A 10 10.66 27.45 59.96
C LEU A 10 11.05 28.31 58.74
N ALA A 11 12.31 28.25 58.34
CA ALA A 11 12.79 28.89 57.11
C ALA A 11 12.38 28.05 55.90
N LEU A 12 11.44 28.55 55.06
CA LEU A 12 11.13 27.98 53.75
C LEU A 12 12.23 28.37 52.75
N LEU A 13 13.01 27.39 52.33
CA LEU A 13 13.90 27.51 51.17
C LEU A 13 13.05 27.38 49.89
N PHE A 14 12.82 28.48 49.20
CA PHE A 14 12.33 28.49 47.83
C PHE A 14 13.47 28.06 46.91
N ALA A 15 13.42 26.79 46.45
CA ALA A 15 14.24 26.34 45.34
C ALA A 15 13.65 26.95 44.05
N THR A 16 14.37 27.88 43.45
CA THR A 16 14.07 28.36 42.09
C THR A 16 14.38 27.27 41.10
N ALA A 17 13.34 26.54 40.64
CA ALA A 17 13.46 25.66 39.50
C ALA A 17 13.71 26.53 38.26
N THR A 18 14.89 26.46 37.70
CA THR A 18 15.17 26.94 36.35
C THR A 18 14.29 26.13 35.38
N PRO A 19 13.55 26.80 34.47
CA PRO A 19 12.83 26.07 33.45
C PRO A 19 13.85 25.27 32.61
N ALA A 20 13.73 23.96 32.58
CA ALA A 20 14.43 23.12 31.62
C ALA A 20 14.04 23.64 30.23
N SER A 21 15.00 24.17 29.50
CA SER A 21 14.86 24.48 28.10
C SER A 21 14.35 23.19 27.42
N ALA A 22 13.13 23.23 26.92
CA ALA A 22 12.66 22.19 26.00
C ALA A 22 13.68 22.20 24.86
N ALA A 23 14.47 21.12 24.79
CA ALA A 23 15.29 20.86 23.63
C ALA A 23 14.33 20.80 22.45
N ASP A 24 14.39 21.79 21.59
CA ASP A 24 13.77 21.80 20.29
C ASP A 24 14.42 20.65 19.52
N SER A 25 13.84 19.45 19.64
CA SER A 25 14.14 18.35 18.74
C SER A 25 13.47 18.71 17.41
N SER A 26 14.07 19.67 16.70
CA SER A 26 13.85 19.80 15.27
C SER A 26 14.21 18.43 14.68
N PHE A 27 13.21 17.65 14.34
CA PHE A 27 13.39 16.45 13.53
C PHE A 27 14.10 16.92 12.26
N GLU A 28 15.40 16.63 12.17
CA GLU A 28 16.19 17.00 11.01
C GLU A 28 15.66 16.20 9.83
N ARG A 29 14.99 16.88 8.88
CA ARG A 29 14.36 16.26 7.73
C ARG A 29 15.44 15.65 6.84
N ASP A 30 15.33 14.35 6.62
CA ASP A 30 16.24 13.60 5.79
C ASP A 30 16.00 13.81 4.28
N GLU A 31 16.76 13.11 3.44
CA GLU A 31 16.61 13.20 1.99
C GLU A 31 15.29 12.60 1.50
N ILE A 32 14.79 11.56 2.18
CA ILE A 32 13.48 10.95 1.87
C ILE A 32 12.37 11.95 2.15
N ASP A 33 12.39 12.63 3.31
CA ASP A 33 11.38 13.62 3.65
C ASP A 33 11.32 14.75 2.62
N ARG A 34 12.48 15.24 2.18
CA ARG A 34 12.55 16.28 1.14
C ARG A 34 12.04 15.80 -0.21
N ALA A 35 12.31 14.53 -0.56
CA ALA A 35 11.82 13.95 -1.81
C ALA A 35 10.30 13.75 -1.78
N VAL A 36 9.77 13.28 -0.65
CA VAL A 36 8.33 13.11 -0.43
C VAL A 36 7.60 14.46 -0.53
N ASP A 37 8.12 15.54 0.09
CA ASP A 37 7.49 16.86 -0.02
C ASP A 37 7.36 17.35 -1.46
N LYS A 38 8.41 17.18 -2.26
CA LYS A 38 8.35 17.55 -3.67
C LYS A 38 7.32 16.70 -4.44
N ALA A 39 7.22 15.41 -4.11
CA ALA A 39 6.23 14.52 -4.71
C ALA A 39 4.79 14.92 -4.34
N VAL A 40 4.55 15.31 -3.10
CA VAL A 40 3.25 15.88 -2.67
C VAL A 40 2.88 17.08 -3.53
N LEU A 41 3.81 18.04 -3.69
CA LEU A 41 3.56 19.24 -4.53
C LEU A 41 3.27 18.87 -5.98
N PHE A 42 3.98 17.89 -6.53
CA PHE A 42 3.72 17.40 -7.88
C PHE A 42 2.32 16.80 -8.01
N LEU A 43 1.93 15.87 -7.13
CA LEU A 43 0.61 15.22 -7.20
C LEU A 43 -0.53 16.23 -7.04
N VAL A 44 -0.42 17.15 -6.08
CA VAL A 44 -1.38 18.25 -5.91
C VAL A 44 -1.47 19.11 -7.17
N GLY A 45 -0.34 19.44 -7.79
CA GLY A 45 -0.28 20.21 -9.04
C GLY A 45 -0.87 19.49 -10.27
N LYS A 46 -1.09 18.16 -10.21
CA LYS A 46 -1.72 17.37 -11.27
C LYS A 46 -3.24 17.26 -11.10
N GLN A 47 -3.80 17.82 -10.04
CA GLN A 47 -5.24 17.75 -9.83
C GLN A 47 -5.99 18.65 -10.82
N ARG A 48 -6.97 18.08 -11.50
CA ARG A 48 -7.89 18.78 -12.39
C ARG A 48 -9.03 19.47 -11.62
N ALA A 49 -9.74 20.35 -12.30
CA ALA A 49 -10.90 21.05 -11.72
C ALA A 49 -12.02 20.10 -11.26
N ASP A 50 -12.16 18.94 -11.89
CA ASP A 50 -13.13 17.90 -11.49
C ASP A 50 -12.68 17.03 -10.31
N GLY A 51 -11.48 17.27 -9.77
CA GLY A 51 -10.90 16.55 -8.64
C GLY A 51 -9.97 15.38 -9.02
N ALA A 52 -9.93 14.95 -10.27
CA ALA A 52 -9.05 13.86 -10.70
C ALA A 52 -7.57 14.25 -10.61
N ILE A 53 -6.73 13.35 -10.12
CA ILE A 53 -5.27 13.48 -10.10
C ILE A 53 -4.71 12.51 -11.15
N VAL A 54 -4.38 13.05 -12.33
CA VAL A 54 -4.00 12.23 -13.47
C VAL A 54 -3.19 13.07 -14.49
N ASP A 55 -2.30 12.41 -15.22
CA ASP A 55 -1.54 13.06 -16.30
C ASP A 55 -1.73 12.39 -17.68
N ARG A 56 -2.29 11.17 -17.74
CA ARG A 56 -2.51 10.46 -19.02
C ARG A 56 -3.87 9.77 -19.08
N SER A 57 -4.00 8.56 -18.52
CA SER A 57 -5.19 7.71 -18.63
C SER A 57 -5.50 7.03 -17.30
N HIS A 58 -6.64 6.33 -17.23
CA HIS A 58 -7.11 5.61 -16.05
C HIS A 58 -7.40 6.55 -14.87
N ASP A 59 -8.19 7.59 -15.14
CA ASP A 59 -8.44 8.73 -14.25
C ASP A 59 -8.82 8.30 -12.83
N THR A 60 -9.77 7.37 -12.68
CA THR A 60 -10.24 6.88 -11.37
C THR A 60 -9.13 6.13 -10.64
N THR A 61 -8.43 5.24 -11.35
CA THR A 61 -7.35 4.43 -10.78
C THR A 61 -6.15 5.30 -10.36
N MET A 62 -5.75 6.24 -11.20
CA MET A 62 -4.62 7.14 -10.89
C MET A 62 -4.95 8.07 -9.74
N THR A 63 -6.18 8.58 -9.68
CA THR A 63 -6.64 9.39 -8.55
C THR A 63 -6.62 8.56 -7.25
N SER A 64 -7.10 7.33 -7.27
CA SER A 64 -7.08 6.42 -6.11
C SER A 64 -5.66 6.14 -5.65
N LEU A 65 -4.74 5.88 -6.57
CA LEU A 65 -3.33 5.65 -6.25
C LEU A 65 -2.65 6.89 -5.65
N ALA A 66 -2.97 8.09 -6.18
CA ALA A 66 -2.48 9.36 -5.66
C ALA A 66 -3.04 9.67 -4.26
N ILE A 67 -4.32 9.36 -3.99
CA ILE A 67 -4.91 9.49 -2.65
C ILE A 67 -4.15 8.60 -1.65
N MET A 68 -3.94 7.32 -1.98
CA MET A 68 -3.15 6.43 -1.11
C MET A 68 -1.74 6.96 -0.86
N ALA A 69 -1.08 7.50 -1.89
CA ALA A 69 0.25 8.07 -1.75
C ALA A 69 0.26 9.31 -0.83
N LEU A 70 -0.71 10.22 -0.97
CA LEU A 70 -0.86 11.38 -0.09
C LEU A 70 -1.20 10.97 1.35
N ALA A 71 -2.12 10.01 1.52
CA ALA A 71 -2.50 9.48 2.83
C ALA A 71 -1.33 8.76 3.52
N SER A 72 -0.46 8.06 2.77
CA SER A 72 0.71 7.37 3.32
C SER A 72 1.74 8.29 3.98
N VAL A 73 1.61 9.59 3.79
CA VAL A 73 2.46 10.63 4.41
C VAL A 73 1.66 11.61 5.26
N GLY A 74 0.43 11.22 5.64
CA GLY A 74 -0.39 11.89 6.65
C GLY A 74 -1.30 12.98 6.12
N HIS A 75 -1.56 13.08 4.80
CA HIS A 75 -2.56 14.02 4.27
C HIS A 75 -3.91 13.32 4.13
N LEU A 76 -4.88 13.71 4.93
CA LEU A 76 -6.19 13.06 5.02
C LEU A 76 -7.32 13.99 4.49
N PRO A 77 -8.50 13.42 4.16
CA PRO A 77 -9.67 14.23 3.82
C PRO A 77 -10.00 15.21 4.94
N GLY A 78 -10.35 16.44 4.58
CA GLY A 78 -10.70 17.48 5.56
C GLY A 78 -9.52 18.23 6.19
N ASP A 79 -8.27 17.85 5.97
CA ASP A 79 -7.12 18.61 6.43
C ASP A 79 -7.10 19.98 5.75
N PRO A 80 -6.87 21.07 6.52
CA PRO A 80 -6.85 22.45 5.99
C PRO A 80 -5.51 22.76 5.30
N THR A 81 -5.04 21.87 4.42
CA THR A 81 -3.82 22.01 3.65
C THR A 81 -4.10 21.76 2.16
N PRO A 82 -3.29 22.29 1.24
CA PRO A 82 -3.49 22.02 -0.19
C PRO A 82 -3.52 20.53 -0.53
N ALA A 83 -2.74 19.71 0.18
CA ALA A 83 -2.72 18.26 -0.02
C ALA A 83 -3.97 17.57 0.54
N GLY A 84 -4.45 17.99 1.74
CA GLY A 84 -5.71 17.49 2.30
C GLY A 84 -6.93 17.88 1.44
N GLU A 85 -6.94 19.11 0.92
CA GLU A 85 -7.96 19.53 -0.06
C GLU A 85 -7.90 18.69 -1.33
N ALA A 86 -6.70 18.34 -1.81
CA ALA A 86 -6.55 17.50 -2.98
C ALA A 86 -7.06 16.07 -2.72
N VAL A 87 -6.80 15.50 -1.55
CA VAL A 87 -7.37 14.21 -1.14
C VAL A 87 -8.90 14.28 -1.07
N THR A 88 -9.45 15.32 -0.45
CA THR A 88 -10.91 15.55 -0.35
C THR A 88 -11.58 15.59 -1.73
N LYS A 89 -11.05 16.40 -2.65
CA LYS A 89 -11.58 16.52 -4.03
C LYS A 89 -11.39 15.24 -4.83
N GLY A 90 -10.24 14.58 -4.67
CA GLY A 90 -9.96 13.29 -5.30
C GLY A 90 -10.91 12.19 -4.84
N LEU A 91 -11.18 12.11 -3.54
CA LEU A 91 -12.15 11.17 -2.98
C LEU A 91 -13.56 11.44 -3.51
N ALA A 92 -14.00 12.70 -3.53
CA ALA A 92 -15.29 13.09 -4.12
C ALA A 92 -15.38 12.70 -5.61
N TYR A 93 -14.28 12.85 -6.38
CA TYR A 93 -14.22 12.41 -7.77
C TYR A 93 -14.41 10.88 -7.91
N VAL A 94 -13.76 10.08 -7.07
CA VAL A 94 -13.85 8.60 -7.13
C VAL A 94 -15.26 8.13 -6.71
N LEU A 95 -15.89 8.83 -5.77
CA LEU A 95 -17.24 8.51 -5.28
C LEU A 95 -18.36 9.00 -6.22
N ALA A 96 -18.06 9.86 -7.19
CA ALA A 96 -19.07 10.42 -8.08
C ALA A 96 -19.79 9.35 -8.92
N ASP A 97 -21.03 9.63 -9.28
CA ASP A 97 -21.83 8.75 -10.13
C ASP A 97 -21.16 8.47 -11.47
N GLY A 98 -21.28 7.22 -11.93
CA GLY A 98 -20.68 6.73 -13.17
C GLY A 98 -19.20 6.33 -13.04
N ARG A 99 -18.54 6.51 -11.88
CA ARG A 99 -17.19 5.97 -11.66
C ARG A 99 -17.20 4.48 -11.34
N GLN A 100 -18.18 4.07 -10.56
CA GLN A 100 -18.52 2.68 -10.29
C GLN A 100 -19.79 2.33 -11.06
N ASP A 101 -19.83 1.20 -11.75
CA ASP A 101 -21.04 0.76 -12.44
C ASP A 101 -22.03 0.04 -11.50
N ASP A 102 -23.20 -0.35 -12.03
CA ASP A 102 -24.27 -1.01 -11.28
C ASP A 102 -23.87 -2.39 -10.73
N GLU A 103 -22.80 -3.00 -11.24
CA GLU A 103 -22.23 -4.25 -10.72
C GLU A 103 -21.19 -4.02 -9.62
N GLY A 104 -20.89 -2.78 -9.25
CA GLY A 104 -19.85 -2.42 -8.29
C GLY A 104 -18.47 -2.26 -8.90
N TYR A 105 -18.31 -2.24 -10.24
CA TYR A 105 -17.05 -2.31 -10.94
C TYR A 105 -16.46 -0.93 -11.27
N TYR A 106 -15.28 -0.61 -10.75
CA TYR A 106 -14.55 0.63 -11.05
C TYR A 106 -13.74 0.58 -12.35
N GLY A 107 -13.22 -0.58 -12.72
CA GLY A 107 -12.26 -0.70 -13.81
C GLY A 107 -12.85 -0.64 -15.23
N ARG A 108 -14.18 -0.52 -15.38
CA ARG A 108 -14.85 -0.44 -16.69
C ARG A 108 -14.76 0.95 -17.28
N HIS A 109 -15.06 1.96 -16.48
CA HIS A 109 -15.19 3.34 -16.95
C HIS A 109 -13.86 3.90 -17.47
N ASP A 110 -12.79 3.73 -16.72
CA ASP A 110 -11.46 4.27 -17.06
C ASP A 110 -10.57 3.28 -17.85
N GLY A 111 -11.07 2.07 -18.14
CA GLY A 111 -10.37 1.04 -18.91
C GLY A 111 -9.25 0.33 -18.14
N SER A 112 -9.06 0.59 -16.85
CA SER A 112 -8.01 -0.01 -16.01
C SER A 112 -8.28 -1.48 -15.66
N ARG A 113 -9.51 -1.95 -15.90
CA ARG A 113 -9.94 -3.33 -15.63
C ARG A 113 -9.81 -3.71 -14.15
N MET A 114 -9.54 -5.00 -13.86
CA MET A 114 -9.41 -5.50 -12.49
C MET A 114 -8.18 -4.91 -11.75
N TYR A 115 -7.16 -4.41 -12.43
CA TYR A 115 -6.10 -3.66 -11.76
C TYR A 115 -6.64 -2.41 -11.06
N GLY A 116 -7.32 -1.55 -11.81
CA GLY A 116 -7.89 -0.33 -11.25
C GLY A 116 -8.99 -0.61 -10.24
N HIS A 117 -9.76 -1.66 -10.47
CA HIS A 117 -10.76 -2.09 -9.50
C HIS A 117 -10.14 -2.42 -8.14
N GLY A 118 -9.11 -3.27 -8.10
CA GLY A 118 -8.42 -3.61 -6.86
C GLY A 118 -7.74 -2.42 -6.19
N ILE A 119 -7.06 -1.57 -6.97
CA ILE A 119 -6.42 -0.35 -6.46
C ILE A 119 -7.45 0.62 -5.87
N THR A 120 -8.53 0.88 -6.57
CA THR A 120 -9.59 1.79 -6.10
C THR A 120 -10.32 1.22 -4.88
N THR A 121 -10.59 -0.08 -4.87
CA THR A 121 -11.21 -0.73 -3.71
C THR A 121 -10.30 -0.68 -2.49
N LEU A 122 -9.00 -0.94 -2.64
CA LEU A 122 -8.04 -0.81 -1.54
C LEU A 122 -8.00 0.64 -1.02
N MET A 123 -7.94 1.63 -1.90
CA MET A 123 -8.00 3.04 -1.49
C MET A 123 -9.27 3.34 -0.70
N LEU A 124 -10.44 2.84 -1.12
CA LEU A 124 -11.70 3.06 -0.41
C LEU A 124 -11.70 2.39 0.97
N THR A 125 -11.12 1.20 1.13
CA THR A 125 -10.96 0.58 2.45
C THR A 125 -10.07 1.41 3.36
N GLU A 126 -8.96 1.96 2.86
CA GLU A 126 -8.08 2.84 3.65
C GLU A 126 -8.73 4.19 4.03
N MET A 127 -9.82 4.57 3.35
CA MET A 127 -10.57 5.81 3.60
C MET A 127 -11.87 5.60 4.40
N LEU A 128 -12.18 4.38 4.85
CA LEU A 128 -13.36 4.10 5.69
C LEU A 128 -13.30 4.90 7.00
N GLY A 129 -14.39 5.62 7.30
CA GLY A 129 -14.46 6.47 8.50
C GLY A 129 -13.63 7.76 8.42
N MET A 130 -13.10 8.10 7.23
CA MET A 130 -12.34 9.32 6.99
C MET A 130 -13.09 10.31 6.09
N GLY A 131 -14.41 10.15 5.92
CA GLY A 131 -15.23 11.09 5.19
C GLY A 131 -15.32 12.44 5.89
N THR A 132 -15.60 13.51 5.13
CA THR A 132 -15.73 14.87 5.66
C THR A 132 -17.05 15.08 6.42
N ASP A 133 -18.02 14.18 6.24
CA ASP A 133 -19.30 14.14 6.94
C ASP A 133 -19.90 12.72 6.93
N PRO A 134 -20.92 12.44 7.78
CA PRO A 134 -21.53 11.10 7.87
C PRO A 134 -22.15 10.57 6.57
N ALA A 135 -22.61 11.46 5.67
CA ALA A 135 -23.19 11.03 4.39
C ALA A 135 -22.09 10.54 3.44
N GLN A 136 -20.92 11.19 3.44
CA GLN A 136 -19.77 10.73 2.68
C GLN A 136 -19.20 9.43 3.25
N ASP A 137 -19.14 9.26 4.59
CA ASP A 137 -18.73 7.99 5.21
C ASP A 137 -19.64 6.84 4.78
N GLN A 138 -20.96 7.05 4.80
CA GLN A 138 -21.89 6.04 4.33
C GLN A 138 -21.69 5.71 2.85
N LEU A 139 -21.44 6.73 2.01
CA LEU A 139 -21.21 6.53 0.59
C LEU A 139 -19.90 5.76 0.34
N ILE A 140 -18.81 6.06 1.08
CA ILE A 140 -17.56 5.29 1.01
C ILE A 140 -17.83 3.83 1.36
N HIS A 141 -18.54 3.57 2.46
CA HIS A 141 -18.89 2.23 2.90
C HIS A 141 -19.68 1.47 1.82
N ASP A 142 -20.74 2.05 1.28
CA ASP A 142 -21.60 1.41 0.29
C ASP A 142 -20.88 1.11 -1.03
N ARG A 143 -20.09 2.07 -1.52
CA ARG A 143 -19.25 1.90 -2.72
C ARG A 143 -18.18 0.84 -2.51
N CYS A 144 -17.58 0.81 -1.33
CA CYS A 144 -16.57 -0.18 -0.96
C CYS A 144 -17.17 -1.58 -0.88
N GLN A 145 -18.32 -1.76 -0.19
CA GLN A 145 -18.97 -3.08 -0.09
C GLN A 145 -19.37 -3.60 -1.48
N ALA A 146 -19.96 -2.76 -2.34
CA ALA A 146 -20.30 -3.17 -3.71
C ALA A 146 -19.06 -3.61 -4.51
N ALA A 147 -17.93 -2.92 -4.35
CA ALA A 147 -16.68 -3.31 -4.99
C ALA A 147 -16.13 -4.65 -4.45
N ILE A 148 -16.20 -4.87 -3.15
CA ILE A 148 -15.83 -6.13 -2.50
C ILE A 148 -16.72 -7.28 -2.98
N ASP A 149 -18.02 -7.07 -3.10
CA ASP A 149 -18.95 -8.09 -3.61
C ASP A 149 -18.59 -8.53 -5.03
N LEU A 150 -18.17 -7.60 -5.89
CA LEU A 150 -17.68 -7.93 -7.22
C LEU A 150 -16.36 -8.74 -7.18
N ILE A 151 -15.42 -8.37 -6.31
CA ILE A 151 -14.17 -9.15 -6.13
C ILE A 151 -14.50 -10.59 -5.73
N LEU A 152 -15.40 -10.79 -4.76
CA LEU A 152 -15.83 -12.11 -4.30
C LEU A 152 -16.57 -12.89 -5.39
N LYS A 153 -17.46 -12.23 -6.14
CA LYS A 153 -18.14 -12.83 -7.30
C LYS A 153 -17.16 -13.28 -8.38
N SER A 154 -16.17 -12.43 -8.68
CA SER A 154 -15.13 -12.71 -9.67
C SER A 154 -14.22 -13.88 -9.24
N GLN A 155 -13.89 -14.00 -7.96
CA GLN A 155 -13.10 -15.12 -7.45
C GLN A 155 -13.81 -16.46 -7.68
N LYS A 156 -15.11 -16.51 -7.49
CA LYS A 156 -15.95 -17.71 -7.65
C LYS A 156 -16.26 -18.06 -9.11
N HIS A 157 -15.91 -17.18 -10.06
CA HIS A 157 -16.07 -17.52 -11.48
C HIS A 157 -15.27 -18.77 -11.84
N GLN A 158 -15.84 -19.62 -12.70
CA GLN A 158 -15.25 -20.92 -13.04
C GLN A 158 -13.85 -20.77 -13.63
N LYS A 159 -12.87 -21.43 -13.00
CA LYS A 159 -11.47 -21.47 -13.39
C LYS A 159 -10.94 -22.90 -13.32
N SER A 160 -9.79 -23.17 -13.98
CA SER A 160 -9.05 -24.41 -13.76
C SER A 160 -8.58 -24.49 -12.30
N GLN A 161 -8.33 -25.70 -11.80
CA GLN A 161 -7.89 -25.92 -10.42
C GLN A 161 -6.64 -25.11 -10.06
N GLU A 162 -5.73 -24.89 -10.99
CA GLU A 162 -4.52 -24.09 -10.79
C GLU A 162 -4.82 -22.60 -10.56
N ASN A 163 -5.90 -22.10 -11.18
CA ASN A 163 -6.29 -20.70 -11.16
C ASN A 163 -7.36 -20.35 -10.12
N GLN A 164 -7.92 -21.36 -9.41
CA GLN A 164 -8.89 -21.11 -8.35
C GLN A 164 -8.32 -20.20 -7.26
N GLY A 165 -9.14 -19.30 -6.71
CA GLY A 165 -8.75 -18.34 -5.68
C GLY A 165 -8.07 -17.10 -6.20
N GLY A 166 -7.59 -17.08 -7.46
CA GLY A 166 -6.97 -15.92 -8.08
C GLY A 166 -7.91 -15.12 -9.01
N TRP A 167 -7.40 -14.02 -9.53
CA TRP A 167 -8.10 -13.09 -10.44
C TRP A 167 -7.27 -12.77 -11.68
N ARG A 168 -7.94 -12.28 -12.71
CA ARG A 168 -7.32 -11.78 -13.94
C ARG A 168 -7.91 -10.43 -14.33
N TYR A 169 -7.75 -10.04 -15.58
CA TYR A 169 -8.04 -8.70 -16.07
C TYR A 169 -9.53 -8.31 -16.09
N THR A 170 -10.45 -9.28 -16.13
CA THR A 170 -11.90 -9.04 -16.13
C THR A 170 -12.59 -9.85 -15.05
N PRO A 171 -13.76 -9.38 -14.54
CA PRO A 171 -14.52 -10.12 -13.52
C PRO A 171 -14.91 -11.54 -13.91
N THR A 172 -15.01 -11.84 -15.21
CA THR A 172 -15.44 -13.13 -15.75
C THR A 172 -14.28 -13.92 -16.37
N SER A 173 -13.03 -13.59 -16.08
CA SER A 173 -11.86 -14.35 -16.56
C SER A 173 -11.86 -15.76 -16.00
N ASN A 174 -11.52 -16.74 -16.84
CA ASN A 174 -11.41 -18.16 -16.49
C ASN A 174 -9.98 -18.61 -16.14
N ASP A 175 -9.07 -17.68 -16.05
CA ASP A 175 -7.69 -17.84 -15.60
C ASP A 175 -7.33 -16.79 -14.51
N ALA A 176 -6.10 -16.83 -14.01
CA ALA A 176 -5.61 -15.92 -12.99
C ALA A 176 -4.13 -15.59 -13.18
N ASP A 177 -3.70 -14.42 -12.71
CA ASP A 177 -2.29 -14.09 -12.51
C ASP A 177 -2.04 -13.42 -11.15
N LEU A 178 -0.81 -13.53 -10.68
CA LEU A 178 -0.43 -13.05 -9.37
C LEU A 178 -0.52 -11.52 -9.26
N SER A 179 -0.19 -10.81 -10.32
CA SER A 179 -0.12 -9.35 -10.34
C SER A 179 -1.50 -8.69 -10.14
N VAL A 180 -2.56 -9.22 -10.77
CA VAL A 180 -3.94 -8.77 -10.51
C VAL A 180 -4.44 -9.30 -9.17
N SER A 181 -4.11 -10.55 -8.83
CA SER A 181 -4.63 -11.22 -7.63
C SER A 181 -4.20 -10.53 -6.34
N VAL A 182 -2.97 -10.00 -6.28
CA VAL A 182 -2.46 -9.33 -5.08
C VAL A 182 -3.28 -8.08 -4.74
N TRP A 183 -3.67 -7.26 -5.72
CA TRP A 183 -4.50 -6.08 -5.46
C TRP A 183 -5.89 -6.44 -4.90
N GLN A 184 -6.53 -7.47 -5.47
CA GLN A 184 -7.83 -7.94 -4.98
C GLN A 184 -7.71 -8.50 -3.55
N LEU A 185 -6.68 -9.30 -3.30
CA LEU A 185 -6.44 -9.88 -1.98
C LEU A 185 -6.15 -8.83 -0.92
N MET A 186 -5.34 -7.82 -1.25
CA MET A 186 -5.07 -6.71 -0.35
C MET A 186 -6.36 -5.93 -0.02
N ALA A 187 -7.19 -5.65 -1.03
CA ALA A 187 -8.49 -5.00 -0.83
C ALA A 187 -9.43 -5.86 0.06
N LEU A 188 -9.52 -7.18 -0.18
CA LEU A 188 -10.31 -8.07 0.68
C LEU A 188 -9.78 -8.10 2.12
N ARG A 189 -8.46 -8.09 2.29
CA ARG A 189 -7.86 -8.14 3.63
C ARG A 189 -8.07 -6.85 4.40
N SER A 190 -7.87 -5.69 3.77
CA SER A 190 -8.15 -4.38 4.36
C SER A 190 -9.64 -4.29 4.72
N ALA A 191 -10.53 -4.57 3.77
CA ALA A 191 -11.98 -4.57 4.00
C ALA A 191 -12.41 -5.43 5.21
N LYS A 192 -11.80 -6.61 5.36
CA LYS A 192 -12.09 -7.49 6.50
C LYS A 192 -11.61 -6.91 7.83
N ASN A 193 -10.46 -6.26 7.85
CA ASN A 193 -9.96 -5.58 9.05
C ASN A 193 -10.89 -4.46 9.50
N ASP A 194 -11.50 -3.75 8.53
CA ASP A 194 -12.40 -2.63 8.77
C ASP A 194 -13.87 -3.07 8.98
N GLY A 195 -14.12 -4.37 9.09
CA GLY A 195 -15.42 -4.93 9.45
C GLY A 195 -16.42 -5.12 8.30
N LEU A 196 -15.99 -4.93 7.02
CA LEU A 196 -16.84 -5.24 5.87
C LEU A 196 -17.04 -6.77 5.74
N GLN A 197 -18.05 -7.14 4.96
CA GLN A 197 -18.47 -8.52 4.77
C GLN A 197 -17.53 -9.30 3.84
N VAL A 198 -16.46 -9.85 4.39
CA VAL A 198 -15.51 -10.68 3.66
C VAL A 198 -15.42 -12.08 4.28
N PRO A 199 -15.88 -13.13 3.59
CA PRO A 199 -15.73 -14.51 4.06
C PRO A 199 -14.25 -14.90 4.25
N GLY A 200 -13.91 -15.52 5.38
CA GLY A 200 -12.55 -16.00 5.62
C GLY A 200 -12.05 -16.94 4.51
N SER A 201 -12.93 -17.81 4.02
CA SER A 201 -12.62 -18.74 2.92
C SER A 201 -12.14 -18.05 1.64
N ALA A 202 -12.60 -16.83 1.35
CA ALA A 202 -12.14 -16.10 0.16
C ALA A 202 -10.67 -15.69 0.29
N ILE A 203 -10.23 -15.34 1.50
CA ILE A 203 -8.81 -15.05 1.77
C ILE A 203 -8.00 -16.35 1.74
N ASP A 204 -8.51 -17.44 2.33
CA ASP A 204 -7.84 -18.75 2.34
C ASP A 204 -7.65 -19.29 0.91
N ASP A 205 -8.67 -19.21 0.07
CA ASP A 205 -8.60 -19.59 -1.36
C ASP A 205 -7.53 -18.78 -2.11
N ALA A 206 -7.42 -17.48 -1.83
CA ALA A 206 -6.41 -16.62 -2.43
C ALA A 206 -4.99 -16.94 -1.93
N VAL A 207 -4.82 -17.23 -0.63
CA VAL A 207 -3.53 -17.70 -0.07
C VAL A 207 -3.11 -19.02 -0.74
N ASP A 208 -4.05 -19.93 -0.96
CA ASP A 208 -3.74 -21.18 -1.66
C ASP A 208 -3.37 -20.94 -3.13
N TYR A 209 -3.96 -19.94 -3.80
CA TYR A 209 -3.51 -19.50 -5.12
C TYR A 209 -2.07 -18.96 -5.07
N LEU A 210 -1.71 -18.14 -4.06
CA LEU A 210 -0.34 -17.67 -3.88
C LEU A 210 0.64 -18.83 -3.72
N LYS A 211 0.33 -19.82 -2.88
CA LYS A 211 1.18 -21.01 -2.69
C LYS A 211 1.44 -21.76 -4.01
N ARG A 212 0.42 -21.88 -4.89
CA ARG A 212 0.59 -22.50 -6.22
C ARG A 212 1.47 -21.67 -7.16
N SER A 213 1.59 -20.38 -6.93
CA SER A 213 2.47 -19.48 -7.70
C SER A 213 3.91 -19.44 -7.17
N TYR A 214 4.21 -20.12 -6.05
CA TYR A 214 5.57 -20.24 -5.53
C TYR A 214 6.40 -21.18 -6.39
N THR A 215 7.65 -20.83 -6.69
CA THR A 215 8.44 -21.51 -7.73
C THR A 215 9.18 -22.76 -7.26
N ALA A 216 9.41 -22.90 -5.94
CA ALA A 216 9.97 -24.13 -5.41
C ALA A 216 8.93 -25.25 -5.39
N LYS A 217 9.41 -26.49 -5.54
CA LYS A 217 8.57 -27.66 -5.32
C LYS A 217 8.20 -27.75 -3.84
N LEU A 218 6.91 -27.85 -3.56
CA LEU A 218 6.43 -28.09 -2.21
C LEU A 218 6.25 -29.58 -1.96
N ASP A 219 6.56 -30.02 -0.74
CA ASP A 219 6.27 -31.39 -0.30
C ASP A 219 4.77 -31.58 -0.04
N ARG A 220 4.39 -32.81 0.44
CA ARG A 220 2.98 -33.14 0.76
C ARG A 220 2.39 -32.30 1.90
N ASN A 221 3.23 -31.62 2.69
CA ASN A 221 2.83 -30.72 3.79
C ASN A 221 2.79 -29.25 3.33
N GLY A 222 3.08 -28.98 2.04
CA GLY A 222 3.15 -27.62 1.50
C GLY A 222 4.42 -26.86 1.88
N LEU A 223 5.49 -27.58 2.26
CA LEU A 223 6.76 -27.00 2.66
C LEU A 223 7.76 -27.06 1.49
N PRO A 224 8.47 -25.96 1.19
CA PRO A 224 9.55 -25.95 0.22
C PRO A 224 10.82 -26.60 0.80
N ASP A 225 11.75 -26.94 -0.07
CA ASP A 225 13.12 -27.24 0.34
C ASP A 225 13.74 -25.99 0.96
N ALA A 226 14.00 -26.06 2.24
CA ALA A 226 14.50 -24.92 3.03
C ALA A 226 15.92 -24.48 2.67
N GLU A 227 16.69 -25.27 1.92
CA GLU A 227 18.06 -24.97 1.59
C GLU A 227 18.21 -24.00 0.41
N LYS A 228 17.11 -23.68 -0.29
CA LYS A 228 17.15 -22.82 -1.49
C LYS A 228 16.09 -21.73 -1.43
N PRO A 229 16.51 -20.46 -1.29
CA PRO A 229 15.57 -19.35 -1.46
C PRO A 229 14.83 -19.43 -2.79
N ALA A 230 13.54 -19.19 -2.76
CA ALA A 230 12.70 -19.19 -3.95
C ALA A 230 11.68 -18.06 -3.88
N GLY A 231 11.16 -17.68 -5.02
CA GLY A 231 10.19 -16.59 -5.12
C GLY A 231 8.90 -17.00 -5.79
N PHE A 232 8.17 -16.01 -6.25
CA PHE A 232 6.87 -16.20 -6.89
C PHE A 232 6.95 -15.94 -8.39
N SER A 233 6.12 -16.65 -9.14
CA SER A 233 5.93 -16.52 -10.58
C SER A 233 4.63 -15.77 -10.91
N TYR A 234 4.52 -15.30 -12.16
CA TYR A 234 3.36 -14.57 -12.65
C TYR A 234 2.08 -15.43 -12.69
N THR A 235 2.20 -16.69 -13.09
CA THR A 235 1.10 -17.67 -13.10
C THR A 235 1.54 -18.99 -12.45
N PRO A 236 0.62 -19.73 -11.84
CA PRO A 236 0.93 -21.07 -11.31
C PRO A 236 1.57 -21.97 -12.36
N GLY A 237 2.46 -22.84 -11.93
CA GLY A 237 3.17 -23.77 -12.81
C GLY A 237 4.39 -23.21 -13.55
N GLN A 238 4.57 -21.92 -13.61
CA GLN A 238 5.83 -21.32 -14.05
C GLN A 238 6.89 -21.50 -12.95
N ARG A 239 8.11 -21.84 -13.36
CA ARG A 239 9.22 -22.10 -12.42
C ARG A 239 10.26 -20.97 -12.38
N HIS A 240 9.88 -19.80 -12.85
CA HIS A 240 10.76 -18.62 -12.85
C HIS A 240 10.21 -17.55 -11.92
N ALA A 241 10.90 -17.35 -10.81
CA ALA A 241 10.66 -16.23 -9.96
C ALA A 241 11.05 -14.93 -10.68
N SER A 242 10.27 -13.86 -10.49
CA SER A 242 10.66 -12.52 -10.89
C SER A 242 10.69 -11.60 -9.67
N PHE A 243 11.49 -10.55 -9.73
CA PHE A 243 11.57 -9.55 -8.67
C PHE A 243 10.18 -9.03 -8.26
N THR A 244 9.43 -8.53 -9.22
CA THR A 244 8.11 -7.95 -9.00
C THR A 244 7.11 -8.95 -8.38
N MET A 245 7.05 -10.18 -8.92
CA MET A 245 6.10 -11.16 -8.40
C MET A 245 6.50 -11.70 -7.03
N THR A 246 7.80 -11.85 -6.78
CA THR A 246 8.31 -12.27 -5.47
C THR A 246 8.01 -11.22 -4.41
N ALA A 247 8.24 -9.96 -4.70
CA ALA A 247 7.90 -8.85 -3.81
C ALA A 247 6.39 -8.76 -3.52
N ALA A 248 5.56 -8.88 -4.56
CA ALA A 248 4.10 -8.87 -4.44
C ALA A 248 3.57 -10.07 -3.65
N GLY A 249 4.09 -11.28 -3.93
CA GLY A 249 3.71 -12.49 -3.20
C GLY A 249 4.14 -12.47 -1.74
N LEU A 250 5.35 -11.96 -1.44
CA LEU A 250 5.83 -11.76 -0.07
C LEU A 250 4.88 -10.87 0.73
N LEU A 251 4.55 -9.69 0.19
CA LEU A 251 3.63 -8.78 0.87
C LEU A 251 2.25 -9.42 1.07
N ALA A 252 1.68 -9.99 0.01
CA ALA A 252 0.36 -10.60 0.04
C ALA A 252 0.24 -11.72 1.08
N MET A 253 1.24 -12.58 1.19
CA MET A 253 1.29 -13.62 2.22
C MET A 253 1.31 -13.01 3.63
N GLN A 254 2.12 -11.98 3.87
CA GLN A 254 2.25 -11.35 5.18
C GLN A 254 0.97 -10.62 5.60
N VAL A 255 0.34 -9.83 4.73
CA VAL A 255 -0.92 -9.14 5.06
C VAL A 255 -2.07 -10.12 5.33
N CYS A 256 -1.96 -11.35 4.84
CA CYS A 256 -2.86 -12.46 5.17
C CYS A 256 -2.45 -13.25 6.43
N GLY A 257 -1.51 -12.74 7.21
CA GLY A 257 -1.11 -13.36 8.48
C GLY A 257 -0.16 -14.57 8.34
N GLN A 258 0.42 -14.80 7.17
CA GLN A 258 1.32 -15.95 6.91
C GLN A 258 2.78 -15.63 7.25
N TYR A 259 3.03 -14.82 8.30
CA TYR A 259 4.38 -14.33 8.66
C TYR A 259 5.41 -15.43 8.89
N ASP A 260 5.01 -16.54 9.51
CA ASP A 260 5.88 -17.66 9.87
C ASP A 260 5.98 -18.73 8.76
N SER A 261 5.35 -18.49 7.62
CA SER A 261 5.39 -19.44 6.50
C SER A 261 6.81 -19.57 5.94
N PRO A 262 7.30 -20.79 5.69
CA PRO A 262 8.57 -21.00 5.00
C PRO A 262 8.63 -20.36 3.61
N LEU A 263 7.48 -20.18 2.96
CA LEU A 263 7.40 -19.48 1.67
C LEU A 263 7.74 -18.01 1.82
N VAL A 264 7.30 -17.39 2.92
CA VAL A 264 7.61 -15.99 3.26
C VAL A 264 9.10 -15.84 3.55
N ALA A 265 9.68 -16.73 4.35
CA ALA A 265 11.10 -16.73 4.62
C ALA A 265 11.92 -16.88 3.33
N GLY A 266 11.64 -17.90 2.53
CA GLY A 266 12.34 -18.15 1.28
C GLY A 266 12.20 -17.03 0.24
N ALA A 267 11.03 -16.35 0.18
CA ALA A 267 10.83 -15.20 -0.69
C ALA A 267 11.62 -13.97 -0.23
N ALA A 268 11.68 -13.72 1.10
CA ALA A 268 12.45 -12.63 1.65
C ALA A 268 13.95 -12.83 1.43
N ASP A 269 14.47 -14.03 1.65
CA ASP A 269 15.87 -14.39 1.38
C ASP A 269 16.20 -14.26 -0.11
N TRP A 270 15.29 -14.69 -0.98
CA TRP A 270 15.46 -14.52 -2.42
C TRP A 270 15.55 -13.03 -2.80
N LEU A 271 14.76 -12.17 -2.18
CA LEU A 271 14.78 -10.73 -2.44
C LEU A 271 16.03 -10.02 -1.87
N LEU A 272 16.67 -10.54 -0.83
CA LEU A 272 17.98 -10.05 -0.39
C LEU A 272 19.07 -10.29 -1.48
N GLU A 273 18.99 -11.43 -2.16
CA GLU A 273 19.91 -11.74 -3.26
C GLU A 273 19.58 -11.00 -4.57
N HIS A 274 18.32 -10.51 -4.68
CA HIS A 274 17.79 -9.87 -5.89
C HIS A 274 17.17 -8.50 -5.56
N PRO A 275 17.97 -7.51 -5.11
CA PRO A 275 17.47 -6.17 -4.81
C PRO A 275 16.95 -5.46 -6.07
N PRO A 276 16.14 -4.39 -5.93
CA PRO A 276 15.57 -3.66 -7.05
C PRO A 276 16.63 -3.11 -7.99
N LYS A 277 16.42 -3.30 -9.30
CA LYS A 277 17.28 -2.80 -10.36
C LYS A 277 16.50 -1.87 -11.28
N GLN A 278 17.16 -0.85 -11.81
CA GLN A 278 16.54 0.16 -12.68
C GLN A 278 15.91 -0.39 -13.95
N ASN A 279 16.49 -1.46 -14.49
CA ASN A 279 16.04 -2.09 -15.72
C ASN A 279 14.96 -3.15 -15.50
N GLU A 280 14.40 -3.24 -14.30
CA GLU A 280 13.23 -4.09 -14.06
C GLU A 280 12.06 -3.63 -14.95
N ARG A 281 11.39 -4.60 -15.56
CA ARG A 281 10.29 -4.33 -16.49
C ARG A 281 9.16 -3.50 -15.85
N PHE A 282 8.89 -3.75 -14.56
CA PHE A 282 7.89 -3.07 -13.73
C PHE A 282 8.57 -2.53 -12.49
N PHE A 283 9.45 -1.53 -12.70
CA PHE A 283 10.35 -1.02 -11.66
C PHE A 283 9.60 -0.41 -10.48
N HIS A 284 8.73 0.57 -10.71
CA HIS A 284 8.01 1.25 -9.63
C HIS A 284 7.04 0.30 -8.91
N TYR A 285 6.35 -0.52 -9.68
CA TYR A 285 5.42 -1.52 -9.17
C TYR A 285 6.12 -2.56 -8.27
N GLY A 286 7.22 -3.12 -8.75
CA GLY A 286 8.01 -4.10 -8.00
C GLY A 286 8.66 -3.50 -6.76
N THR A 287 9.21 -2.28 -6.88
CA THR A 287 9.90 -1.60 -5.77
C THR A 287 8.93 -1.22 -4.65
N TYR A 288 7.69 -0.84 -5.00
CA TYR A 288 6.63 -0.61 -4.02
C TYR A 288 6.36 -1.87 -3.17
N TYR A 289 6.11 -3.01 -3.79
CA TYR A 289 5.88 -4.26 -3.06
C TYR A 289 7.12 -4.72 -2.28
N TYR A 290 8.30 -4.52 -2.85
CA TYR A 290 9.57 -4.84 -2.19
C TYR A 290 9.73 -4.07 -0.88
N ALA A 291 9.52 -2.76 -0.92
CA ALA A 291 9.62 -1.92 0.27
C ALA A 291 8.64 -2.37 1.36
N GLN A 292 7.36 -2.53 1.02
CA GLN A 292 6.32 -2.92 1.97
C GLN A 292 6.55 -4.33 2.53
N GLY A 293 6.83 -5.31 1.67
CA GLY A 293 7.01 -6.70 2.08
C GLY A 293 8.26 -6.91 2.94
N MET A 294 9.38 -6.34 2.56
CA MET A 294 10.63 -6.44 3.32
C MET A 294 10.57 -5.68 4.64
N TYR A 295 9.89 -4.52 4.65
CA TYR A 295 9.67 -3.78 5.88
C TYR A 295 8.81 -4.58 6.89
N GLN A 296 7.73 -5.20 6.45
CA GLN A 296 6.90 -6.06 7.30
C GLN A 296 7.67 -7.29 7.81
N ARG A 297 8.65 -7.78 7.08
CA ARG A 297 9.54 -8.84 7.55
C ARG A 297 10.36 -8.37 8.75
N GLY A 298 10.75 -7.10 8.79
CA GLY A 298 11.49 -6.48 9.89
C GLY A 298 12.98 -6.80 9.90
N GLY A 299 13.67 -6.34 10.94
CA GLY A 299 15.08 -6.60 11.17
C GLY A 299 15.99 -6.17 10.01
N GLU A 300 16.90 -7.06 9.59
CA GLU A 300 17.83 -6.81 8.49
C GLU A 300 17.12 -6.61 7.14
N TYR A 301 16.01 -7.33 6.89
CA TYR A 301 15.23 -7.18 5.66
C TYR A 301 14.70 -5.76 5.49
N ALA A 302 14.15 -5.17 6.54
CA ALA A 302 13.65 -3.81 6.51
C ALA A 302 14.77 -2.79 6.27
N LYS A 303 15.89 -2.95 6.96
CA LYS A 303 17.06 -2.07 6.83
C LYS A 303 17.65 -2.11 5.41
N GLU A 304 17.85 -3.30 4.86
CA GLU A 304 18.33 -3.46 3.49
C GLU A 304 17.35 -2.89 2.46
N ALA A 305 16.06 -3.06 2.69
CA ALA A 305 15.04 -2.50 1.79
C ALA A 305 15.08 -0.97 1.79
N GLU A 306 15.13 -0.33 2.95
CA GLU A 306 15.23 1.12 3.08
C GLU A 306 16.43 1.68 2.31
N GLN A 307 17.61 1.08 2.51
CA GLN A 307 18.84 1.51 1.80
C GLN A 307 18.72 1.31 0.29
N ASN A 308 18.22 0.16 -0.14
CA ASN A 308 18.10 -0.17 -1.56
C ASN A 308 17.08 0.74 -2.28
N VAL A 309 15.91 1.02 -1.67
CA VAL A 309 14.92 1.90 -2.30
C VAL A 309 15.40 3.34 -2.35
N ALA A 310 16.03 3.86 -1.31
CA ALA A 310 16.63 5.19 -1.31
C ALA A 310 17.68 5.33 -2.43
N LYS A 311 18.59 4.35 -2.54
CA LYS A 311 19.64 4.30 -3.56
C LYS A 311 19.10 4.31 -4.99
N VAL A 312 17.96 3.66 -5.25
CA VAL A 312 17.43 3.58 -6.62
C VAL A 312 16.41 4.67 -6.94
N LEU A 313 15.72 5.26 -5.96
CA LEU A 313 14.69 6.27 -6.19
C LEU A 313 15.21 7.70 -6.05
N LEU A 314 15.94 8.04 -4.98
CA LEU A 314 16.32 9.43 -4.70
C LEU A 314 17.09 10.10 -5.85
N PRO A 315 18.09 9.47 -6.48
CA PRO A 315 18.83 10.11 -7.58
C PRO A 315 18.00 10.31 -8.87
N ARG A 316 16.77 9.76 -8.91
CA ARG A 316 15.90 9.80 -10.12
C ARG A 316 14.72 10.73 -10.00
N GLN A 317 14.55 11.36 -8.86
CA GLN A 317 13.52 12.36 -8.74
C GLN A 317 13.81 13.54 -9.68
N LEU A 318 12.84 13.87 -10.51
CA LEU A 318 12.94 14.99 -11.44
C LEU A 318 12.82 16.31 -10.69
N GLY A 319 13.23 17.40 -11.34
CA GLY A 319 13.23 18.75 -10.75
C GLY A 319 11.83 19.24 -10.32
N ASP A 320 10.76 18.71 -10.93
CA ASP A 320 9.36 19.00 -10.57
C ASP A 320 8.83 18.12 -9.43
N GLY A 321 9.66 17.26 -8.86
CA GLY A 321 9.30 16.35 -7.77
C GLY A 321 8.73 15.00 -8.20
N SER A 322 8.57 14.77 -9.49
CA SER A 322 8.04 13.52 -10.03
C SER A 322 9.10 12.45 -10.26
N TRP A 323 8.63 11.22 -10.48
CA TRP A 323 9.40 10.14 -11.10
C TRP A 323 8.78 9.75 -12.43
N LEU A 324 9.61 9.24 -13.33
CA LEU A 324 9.21 8.68 -14.59
C LEU A 324 9.73 7.25 -14.71
N ALA A 325 8.91 6.34 -15.19
CA ALA A 325 9.37 5.03 -15.60
C ALA A 325 10.21 5.14 -16.88
N GLU A 326 11.50 4.77 -16.79
CA GLU A 326 12.44 4.88 -17.92
C GLU A 326 12.26 3.76 -18.94
N GLY A 327 11.70 2.62 -18.53
CA GLY A 327 11.55 1.43 -19.35
C GLY A 327 10.27 0.64 -19.12
N GLY A 328 10.14 -0.47 -19.86
CA GLY A 328 9.04 -1.41 -19.69
C GLY A 328 7.66 -0.85 -20.06
N ASP A 329 6.65 -1.54 -19.59
CA ASP A 329 5.25 -1.18 -19.86
C ASP A 329 4.80 0.04 -19.03
N GLU A 330 5.46 0.32 -17.91
CA GLU A 330 5.15 1.45 -17.02
C GLU A 330 5.38 2.81 -17.69
N LYS A 331 6.32 2.90 -18.65
CA LYS A 331 6.62 4.15 -19.38
C LYS A 331 5.40 4.82 -20.02
N ARG A 332 4.36 4.03 -20.33
CA ARG A 332 3.13 4.51 -20.98
C ARG A 332 2.08 5.01 -19.99
N ILE A 333 2.21 4.67 -18.68
CA ILE A 333 1.18 4.95 -17.69
C ILE A 333 1.22 6.41 -17.24
N GLY A 334 2.39 6.98 -17.05
CA GLY A 334 2.56 8.41 -16.75
C GLY A 334 3.29 8.68 -15.43
N HIS A 335 3.53 9.98 -15.16
CA HIS A 335 4.28 10.43 -13.99
C HIS A 335 3.45 10.30 -12.69
N VAL A 336 2.12 10.47 -12.74
CA VAL A 336 1.26 10.31 -11.56
C VAL A 336 1.38 8.88 -11.02
N TYR A 337 1.36 7.88 -11.90
CA TYR A 337 1.58 6.48 -11.53
C TYR A 337 2.94 6.27 -10.84
N SER A 338 4.00 6.64 -11.54
CA SER A 338 5.37 6.40 -11.05
C SER A 338 5.66 7.17 -9.75
N THR A 339 5.15 8.40 -9.64
CA THR A 339 5.33 9.24 -8.45
C THR A 339 4.54 8.71 -7.25
N SER A 340 3.29 8.28 -7.46
CA SER A 340 2.49 7.68 -6.40
C SER A 340 3.13 6.40 -5.85
N LEU A 341 3.61 5.52 -6.73
CA LEU A 341 4.30 4.29 -6.29
C LEU A 341 5.65 4.58 -5.63
N ALA A 342 6.44 5.52 -6.15
CA ALA A 342 7.69 5.93 -5.52
C ALA A 342 7.46 6.53 -4.13
N MET A 343 6.42 7.34 -3.98
CA MET A 343 6.02 7.93 -2.71
C MET A 343 5.56 6.87 -1.71
N LEU A 344 4.69 5.93 -2.12
CA LEU A 344 4.29 4.77 -1.31
C LEU A 344 5.48 3.87 -0.92
N THR A 345 6.50 3.78 -1.78
CA THR A 345 7.74 3.07 -1.50
C THR A 345 8.56 3.77 -0.41
N LEU A 346 8.76 5.08 -0.53
CA LEU A 346 9.58 5.85 0.39
C LEU A 346 8.87 6.13 1.73
N SER A 347 7.53 6.14 1.74
CA SER A 347 6.70 6.42 2.92
C SER A 347 6.56 5.24 3.88
N VAL A 348 7.12 4.07 3.56
CA VAL A 348 7.04 2.87 4.43
C VAL A 348 7.47 3.18 5.86
N LYS A 349 8.46 4.06 6.05
CA LYS A 349 8.94 4.46 7.37
C LYS A 349 7.90 5.19 8.23
N TYR A 350 6.85 5.76 7.64
CA TYR A 350 5.84 6.54 8.37
C TYR A 350 4.65 5.73 8.88
N HIS A 351 4.34 4.58 8.29
CA HIS A 351 3.26 3.65 8.70
C HIS A 351 1.85 4.24 8.80
N TYR A 352 1.48 5.16 7.96
CA TYR A 352 0.16 5.78 8.06
C TYR A 352 -0.99 4.90 7.52
N LEU A 353 -0.75 4.08 6.48
CA LEU A 353 -1.82 3.28 5.89
C LEU A 353 -2.15 2.04 6.75
N PRO A 354 -3.43 1.84 7.14
CA PRO A 354 -3.90 0.74 7.98
C PRO A 354 -3.51 -0.66 7.49
N ILE A 355 -3.58 -0.92 6.18
CA ILE A 355 -3.26 -2.26 5.62
C ILE A 355 -1.83 -2.71 5.94
N TYR A 356 -0.90 -1.81 6.21
CA TYR A 356 0.50 -2.12 6.50
C TYR A 356 0.83 -2.11 7.99
N GLN A 357 -0.12 -1.78 8.85
CA GLN A 357 0.04 -1.88 10.30
C GLN A 357 -0.11 -3.35 10.73
N LYS A 358 0.80 -3.80 11.62
CA LYS A 358 0.79 -5.20 12.17
C LYS A 358 -0.23 -5.34 13.28
#